data_23e56f9d040a19ea1b8041347e8255ea
#
_entry.id   23e56f9d040a19ea1b8041347e8255ea
#
_cell.length_a   1.000
_cell.length_b   1.000
_cell.length_c   1.000
_cell.angle_alpha   90.00
_cell.angle_beta   90.00
_cell.angle_gamma   90.00
#
_symmetry.space_group_name_H-M   'P 1'
#
loop_
_entity.id
_entity.type
_entity.pdbx_description
1 polymer ?
#
loop_
_entity_poly.entity_id
_entity_poly.type
_entity_poly.pdbx_seq_one_letter_code
_entity_poly.pdbx_strand_id
1 'polypeptide(L)'
;DEKLMEAALIVKSQRLEMQKPQLASEKTSKHTGIGMHTITSIENGGISERYCIDTTRLLQHGEGLLLGSSASSFVLVHGETVESEYVPTRPFRVNAGPPHAYLNMADGTTKYLSELKTGDEIQLTNYDGLQRSATIGRLKIEVRPMILIRWIDENDKEGSMFLQQAETVRVIGEDKRPKSITELKKGDSILGWCQKGARHIGAEISSNVSER
;
A
#
# COMPACT_ATOMS: atom_id res chain seq x y z
N ASP A 1 -23.45 39.24 33.07
CA ASP A 1 -22.48 39.20 31.96
C ASP A 1 -22.93 38.36 30.80
N GLU A 2 -24.15 38.58 30.39
CA GLU A 2 -24.83 37.91 29.27
C GLU A 2 -24.09 38.12 27.93
N LYS A 3 -23.57 39.33 27.70
CA LYS A 3 -22.77 39.67 26.51
C LYS A 3 -21.46 38.91 26.39
N LEU A 4 -20.83 38.55 27.50
CA LEU A 4 -19.60 37.74 27.52
C LEU A 4 -19.89 36.27 27.19
N MET A 5 -21.03 35.76 27.65
CA MET A 5 -21.46 34.39 27.28
C MET A 5 -21.87 34.29 25.83
N GLU A 6 -22.55 35.29 25.32
CA GLU A 6 -22.94 35.33 23.90
C GLU A 6 -21.73 35.42 22.96
N ALA A 7 -20.74 36.26 23.31
CA ALA A 7 -19.46 36.32 22.57
C ALA A 7 -18.67 35.00 22.64
N ALA A 8 -18.66 34.33 23.79
CA ALA A 8 -18.01 33.02 23.96
C ALA A 8 -18.69 31.92 23.11
N LEU A 9 -20.01 31.93 23.02
CA LEU A 9 -20.78 31.02 22.17
C LEU A 9 -20.52 31.25 20.69
N ILE A 10 -20.41 32.49 20.24
CA ILE A 10 -20.06 32.83 18.84
C ILE A 10 -18.66 32.34 18.50
N VAL A 11 -17.66 32.59 19.36
CA VAL A 11 -16.29 32.11 19.16
C VAL A 11 -16.23 30.59 19.16
N LYS A 12 -17.00 29.91 20.03
CA LYS A 12 -17.10 28.45 20.07
C LYS A 12 -17.73 27.88 18.80
N SER A 13 -18.81 28.48 18.29
CA SER A 13 -19.46 28.05 17.04
C SER A 13 -18.54 28.25 15.84
N GLN A 14 -17.84 29.39 15.74
CA GLN A 14 -16.84 29.64 14.70
C GLN A 14 -15.68 28.65 14.74
N ARG A 15 -15.17 28.31 15.94
CA ARG A 15 -14.15 27.27 16.10
C ARG A 15 -14.65 25.89 15.69
N LEU A 16 -15.88 25.54 16.03
CA LEU A 16 -16.50 24.27 15.61
C LEU A 16 -16.76 24.21 14.11
N GLU A 17 -17.03 25.33 13.45
CA GLU A 17 -17.15 25.40 11.99
C GLU A 17 -15.77 25.31 11.30
N MET A 18 -14.73 25.93 11.87
CA MET A 18 -13.34 25.79 11.40
C MET A 18 -12.76 24.41 11.68
N GLN A 19 -13.25 23.72 12.72
CA GLN A 19 -12.87 22.35 13.09
C GLN A 19 -13.75 21.27 12.46
N LYS A 20 -14.85 21.63 11.77
CA LYS A 20 -15.43 20.65 10.84
C LYS A 20 -14.30 20.26 9.92
N PRO A 21 -13.80 19.00 9.96
CA PRO A 21 -12.93 18.56 8.91
C PRO A 21 -13.73 18.86 7.64
N GLN A 22 -13.20 19.71 6.77
CA GLN A 22 -13.53 19.54 5.37
C GLN A 22 -13.11 18.09 5.13
N LEU A 23 -14.10 17.20 5.15
CA LEU A 23 -13.97 15.95 4.41
C LEU A 23 -13.66 16.47 3.01
N ALA A 24 -12.35 16.60 2.75
CA ALA A 24 -11.86 16.79 1.41
C ALA A 24 -12.61 15.72 0.64
N SER A 25 -13.46 16.12 -0.26
CA SER A 25 -14.21 15.21 -1.11
C SER A 25 -13.17 14.21 -1.57
N GLU A 26 -13.29 12.96 -1.13
CA GLU A 26 -12.30 11.94 -1.44
C GLU A 26 -12.23 11.95 -2.96
N LYS A 27 -11.15 12.51 -3.50
CA LYS A 27 -10.88 12.44 -4.93
C LYS A 27 -10.52 10.99 -5.19
N THR A 28 -11.53 10.15 -5.29
CA THR A 28 -11.38 8.78 -5.73
C THR A 28 -11.01 8.85 -7.20
N SER A 29 -9.77 8.57 -7.54
CA SER A 29 -9.33 8.40 -8.92
C SER A 29 -9.23 6.91 -9.23
N LYS A 30 -9.48 6.53 -10.47
CA LYS A 30 -9.27 5.14 -10.92
C LYS A 30 -7.85 5.01 -11.45
N HIS A 31 -7.09 4.05 -10.93
CA HIS A 31 -5.79 3.71 -11.47
C HIS A 31 -5.96 3.00 -12.81
N THR A 32 -5.46 3.61 -13.87
CA THR A 32 -5.40 2.97 -15.19
C THR A 32 -4.19 2.05 -15.23
N GLY A 33 -4.38 0.75 -15.38
CA GLY A 33 -3.26 -0.21 -15.51
C GLY A 33 -3.16 -1.26 -14.39
N ILE A 34 -4.17 -1.35 -13.48
CA ILE A 34 -4.32 -2.54 -12.66
C ILE A 34 -4.63 -3.72 -13.58
N GLY A 35 -3.82 -4.76 -13.49
CA GLY A 35 -3.92 -5.96 -14.30
C GLY A 35 -3.47 -7.20 -13.52
N MET A 36 -3.40 -8.32 -14.21
CA MET A 36 -2.99 -9.58 -13.62
C MET A 36 -1.50 -9.82 -13.82
N HIS A 37 -0.85 -10.29 -12.77
CA HIS A 37 0.53 -10.76 -12.78
C HIS A 37 0.55 -12.26 -12.48
N THR A 38 1.32 -13.01 -13.25
CA THR A 38 1.48 -14.45 -13.04
C THR A 38 2.74 -14.73 -12.25
N ILE A 39 2.61 -15.42 -11.11
CA ILE A 39 3.74 -15.82 -10.27
C ILE A 39 4.64 -16.81 -11.02
N THR A 40 5.90 -16.45 -11.19
CA THR A 40 6.91 -17.28 -11.89
C THR A 40 7.76 -18.08 -10.93
N SER A 41 8.08 -17.53 -9.74
CA SER A 41 8.78 -18.27 -8.67
C SER A 41 8.43 -17.74 -7.29
N ILE A 42 8.62 -18.61 -6.31
CA ILE A 42 8.54 -18.30 -4.88
C ILE A 42 9.77 -18.94 -4.23
N GLU A 43 10.58 -18.14 -3.58
CA GLU A 43 11.88 -18.50 -3.07
C GLU A 43 12.04 -18.10 -1.60
N ASN A 44 12.97 -18.74 -0.89
CA ASN A 44 13.35 -18.28 0.44
C ASN A 44 14.03 -16.90 0.32
N GLY A 45 13.47 -15.89 0.95
CA GLY A 45 13.96 -14.51 0.94
C GLY A 45 14.94 -14.19 2.07
N GLY A 46 15.31 -15.20 2.90
CA GLY A 46 16.19 -15.00 4.05
C GLY A 46 15.53 -14.21 5.19
N ILE A 47 16.35 -13.44 5.91
CA ILE A 47 15.92 -12.60 7.04
C ILE A 47 16.19 -11.14 6.68
N SER A 48 15.21 -10.27 6.86
CA SER A 48 15.33 -8.84 6.56
C SER A 48 14.50 -8.00 7.53
N GLU A 49 14.81 -6.70 7.57
CA GLU A 49 13.92 -5.73 8.18
C GLU A 49 12.61 -5.67 7.40
N ARG A 50 11.51 -5.78 8.11
CA ARG A 50 10.17 -5.71 7.57
C ARG A 50 9.46 -4.46 8.11
N TYR A 51 8.94 -3.67 7.21
CA TYR A 51 8.15 -2.49 7.49
C TYR A 51 6.66 -2.83 7.52
N CYS A 52 5.97 -2.50 8.62
CA CYS A 52 4.52 -2.34 8.63
C CYS A 52 4.18 -0.85 8.56
N ILE A 53 3.23 -0.52 7.73
CA ILE A 53 2.65 0.82 7.63
C ILE A 53 1.30 0.81 8.34
N ASP A 54 1.17 1.61 9.38
CA ASP A 54 -0.09 1.83 10.09
C ASP A 54 -0.66 3.19 9.67
N THR A 55 -1.85 3.20 9.09
CA THR A 55 -2.52 4.40 8.61
C THR A 55 -3.41 5.03 9.69
N THR A 56 -3.67 6.34 9.58
CA THR A 56 -4.61 7.06 10.44
C THR A 56 -6.08 6.81 10.08
N ARG A 57 -6.33 6.07 9.00
CA ARG A 57 -7.67 5.67 8.52
C ARG A 57 -7.76 4.15 8.48
N LEU A 58 -8.97 3.63 8.66
CA LEU A 58 -9.21 2.20 8.45
C LEU A 58 -9.18 1.88 6.96
N LEU A 59 -8.53 0.79 6.62
CA LEU A 59 -8.59 0.16 5.29
C LEU A 59 -9.90 -0.61 5.18
N GLN A 60 -10.48 -0.59 3.98
CA GLN A 60 -11.63 -1.41 3.63
C GLN A 60 -11.17 -2.80 3.17
N HIS A 61 -12.09 -3.74 3.16
CA HIS A 61 -11.82 -5.05 2.57
C HIS A 61 -11.48 -4.90 1.07
N GLY A 62 -10.38 -5.54 0.64
CA GLY A 62 -9.89 -5.40 -0.74
C GLY A 62 -8.97 -4.20 -0.97
N GLU A 63 -8.75 -3.34 0.03
CA GLU A 63 -7.76 -2.26 -0.05
C GLU A 63 -6.39 -2.70 0.43
N GLY A 64 -5.38 -2.05 -0.12
CA GLY A 64 -3.98 -2.26 0.23
C GLY A 64 -3.07 -1.22 -0.40
N LEU A 65 -1.80 -1.59 -0.53
CA LEU A 65 -0.76 -0.78 -1.11
C LEU A 65 -0.16 -1.47 -2.34
N LEU A 66 0.13 -0.67 -3.37
CA LEU A 66 0.94 -1.13 -4.51
C LEU A 66 2.41 -1.05 -4.11
N LEU A 67 3.06 -2.21 -4.04
CA LEU A 67 4.42 -2.40 -3.55
C LEU A 67 5.23 -3.28 -4.51
N GLY A 68 6.51 -2.99 -4.66
CA GLY A 68 7.41 -3.77 -5.53
C GLY A 68 8.88 -3.46 -5.27
N SER A 69 9.77 -4.36 -5.64
CA SER A 69 11.23 -4.12 -5.59
C SER A 69 11.70 -3.21 -6.73
N SER A 70 10.87 -3.00 -7.75
CA SER A 70 11.09 -2.07 -8.85
C SER A 70 10.06 -0.95 -8.80
N ALA A 71 10.47 0.28 -9.15
CA ALA A 71 9.59 1.45 -9.24
C ALA A 71 8.60 1.40 -10.42
N SER A 72 8.60 0.34 -11.22
CA SER A 72 7.81 0.19 -12.43
C SER A 72 6.93 -1.06 -12.47
N SER A 73 7.02 -1.94 -11.45
CA SER A 73 6.21 -3.16 -11.38
C SER A 73 5.84 -3.44 -9.93
N PHE A 74 4.55 -3.47 -9.63
CA PHE A 74 3.99 -3.54 -8.28
C PHE A 74 2.94 -4.63 -8.18
N VAL A 75 2.79 -5.19 -6.98
CA VAL A 75 1.66 -6.04 -6.61
C VAL A 75 0.80 -5.35 -5.56
N LEU A 76 -0.49 -5.67 -5.52
CA LEU A 76 -1.41 -5.15 -4.52
C LEU A 76 -1.31 -6.00 -3.24
N VAL A 77 -0.57 -5.48 -2.26
CA VAL A 77 -0.46 -6.08 -0.93
C VAL A 77 -1.62 -5.60 -0.07
N HIS A 78 -2.44 -6.55 0.37
CA HIS A 78 -3.69 -6.30 1.08
C HIS A 78 -3.47 -5.82 2.52
N GLY A 79 -4.38 -4.98 3.03
CA GLY A 79 -4.43 -4.61 4.43
C GLY A 79 -4.81 -5.77 5.35
N GLU A 80 -4.39 -5.74 6.62
CA GLU A 80 -4.70 -6.78 7.61
C GLU A 80 -6.18 -6.70 8.07
N THR A 81 -7.13 -6.70 7.12
CA THR A 81 -8.58 -6.59 7.37
C THR A 81 -9.29 -7.95 7.47
N VAL A 82 -8.62 -9.04 7.11
CA VAL A 82 -9.17 -10.39 7.15
C VAL A 82 -8.86 -11.05 8.48
N GLU A 83 -9.85 -11.65 9.10
CA GLU A 83 -9.66 -12.46 10.32
C GLU A 83 -8.73 -13.64 10.04
N SER A 84 -7.90 -13.96 11.02
CA SER A 84 -7.10 -15.18 11.05
C SER A 84 -7.30 -15.90 12.38
N GLU A 85 -7.01 -17.19 12.39
CA GLU A 85 -7.22 -18.03 13.59
C GLU A 85 -6.38 -17.55 14.78
N TYR A 86 -5.19 -16.99 14.52
CA TYR A 86 -4.21 -16.70 15.55
C TYR A 86 -3.96 -15.22 15.80
N VAL A 87 -4.36 -14.34 14.88
CA VAL A 87 -4.00 -12.91 14.94
C VAL A 87 -5.25 -12.06 14.71
N PRO A 88 -5.60 -11.17 15.66
CA PRO A 88 -6.71 -10.23 15.46
C PRO A 88 -6.44 -9.32 14.25
N THR A 89 -7.52 -8.92 13.58
CA THR A 89 -7.45 -7.97 12.47
C THR A 89 -6.83 -6.64 12.90
N ARG A 90 -6.07 -6.04 11.98
CA ARG A 90 -5.53 -4.69 12.12
C ARG A 90 -5.91 -3.88 10.90
N PRO A 91 -7.17 -3.44 10.79
CA PRO A 91 -7.68 -2.82 9.57
C PRO A 91 -7.09 -1.44 9.26
N PHE A 92 -6.04 -1.07 9.93
CA PHE A 92 -5.22 0.12 9.69
C PHE A 92 -3.80 -0.22 9.22
N ARG A 93 -3.45 -1.51 9.06
CA ARG A 93 -2.08 -2.00 8.81
C ARG A 93 -1.93 -2.64 7.45
N VAL A 94 -0.80 -2.34 6.78
CA VAL A 94 -0.27 -3.13 5.67
C VAL A 94 1.14 -3.59 6.01
N ASN A 95 1.41 -4.89 5.84
CA ASN A 95 2.74 -5.47 5.95
C ASN A 95 3.47 -5.25 4.62
N ALA A 96 4.30 -4.21 4.56
CA ALA A 96 4.76 -3.63 3.30
C ALA A 96 6.04 -4.25 2.74
N GLY A 97 6.85 -4.93 3.53
CA GLY A 97 8.09 -5.58 3.07
C GLY A 97 9.39 -4.88 3.49
N PRO A 98 10.50 -5.07 2.76
CA PRO A 98 11.83 -4.63 3.17
C PRO A 98 12.11 -3.16 2.84
N PRO A 99 13.19 -2.55 3.39
CA PRO A 99 13.47 -1.12 3.26
C PRO A 99 13.60 -0.61 1.82
N HIS A 100 14.10 -1.43 0.88
CA HIS A 100 14.32 -1.06 -0.53
C HIS A 100 13.05 -1.12 -1.39
N ALA A 101 11.96 -1.66 -0.89
CA ALA A 101 10.73 -1.73 -1.67
C ALA A 101 10.14 -0.34 -1.90
N TYR A 102 9.56 -0.15 -3.08
CA TYR A 102 8.89 1.08 -3.49
C TYR A 102 7.41 1.07 -3.12
N LEU A 103 6.91 2.23 -2.78
CA LEU A 103 5.50 2.53 -2.52
C LEU A 103 5.05 3.74 -3.34
N ASN A 104 3.83 3.71 -3.86
CA ASN A 104 3.18 4.87 -4.49
C ASN A 104 2.68 5.85 -3.43
N MET A 105 3.09 7.12 -3.56
CA MET A 105 2.65 8.23 -2.73
C MET A 105 1.35 8.86 -3.29
N ALA A 106 0.64 9.60 -2.47
CA ALA A 106 -0.62 10.24 -2.86
C ALA A 106 -0.47 11.31 -3.95
N ASP A 107 0.71 11.89 -4.10
CA ASP A 107 1.07 12.86 -5.13
C ASP A 107 1.50 12.23 -6.47
N GLY A 108 1.47 10.88 -6.57
CA GLY A 108 1.86 10.12 -7.75
C GLY A 108 3.36 9.82 -7.84
N THR A 109 4.17 10.27 -6.89
CA THR A 109 5.59 9.89 -6.80
C THR A 109 5.75 8.51 -6.17
N THR A 110 7.00 8.00 -6.12
CA THR A 110 7.35 6.80 -5.37
C THR A 110 8.43 7.12 -4.34
N LYS A 111 8.37 6.43 -3.21
CA LYS A 111 9.43 6.41 -2.20
C LYS A 111 9.83 4.98 -1.87
N TYR A 112 11.07 4.79 -1.41
CA TYR A 112 11.45 3.57 -0.71
C TYR A 112 10.75 3.50 0.65
N LEU A 113 10.48 2.30 1.14
CA LEU A 113 9.91 2.13 2.48
C LEU A 113 10.79 2.76 3.57
N SER A 114 12.12 2.74 3.38
CA SER A 114 13.10 3.36 4.30
C SER A 114 13.05 4.89 4.34
N GLU A 115 12.46 5.54 3.34
CA GLU A 115 12.34 7.01 3.28
C GLU A 115 11.04 7.52 3.92
N LEU A 116 10.09 6.61 4.19
CA LEU A 116 8.78 6.96 4.74
C LEU A 116 8.87 7.49 6.17
N LYS A 117 7.99 8.42 6.49
CA LYS A 117 7.86 9.03 7.81
C LYS A 117 6.40 9.12 8.22
N THR A 118 6.16 9.17 9.53
CA THR A 118 4.85 9.54 10.08
C THR A 118 4.44 10.91 9.54
N GLY A 119 3.20 11.00 9.04
CA GLY A 119 2.68 12.20 8.39
C GLY A 119 2.74 12.17 6.85
N ASP A 120 3.51 11.25 6.24
CA ASP A 120 3.51 11.10 4.78
C ASP A 120 2.14 10.64 4.28
N GLU A 121 1.72 11.20 3.13
CA GLU A 121 0.48 10.83 2.44
C GLU A 121 0.76 9.74 1.40
N ILE A 122 0.18 8.57 1.60
CA ILE A 122 0.35 7.39 0.72
C ILE A 122 -0.93 7.11 -0.05
N GLN A 123 -0.79 6.36 -1.16
CA GLN A 123 -1.88 5.97 -2.03
C GLN A 123 -2.40 4.59 -1.63
N LEU A 124 -3.62 4.50 -1.09
CA LEU A 124 -4.37 3.25 -0.97
C LEU A 124 -4.99 2.91 -2.33
N THR A 125 -5.01 1.64 -2.67
CA THR A 125 -5.63 1.12 -3.90
C THR A 125 -6.49 -0.09 -3.55
N ASN A 126 -7.67 -0.21 -4.13
CA ASN A 126 -8.50 -1.40 -3.97
C ASN A 126 -8.40 -2.33 -5.21
N TYR A 127 -9.00 -3.51 -5.13
CA TYR A 127 -8.99 -4.51 -6.20
C TYR A 127 -9.68 -4.06 -7.50
N ASP A 128 -10.49 -2.99 -7.49
CA ASP A 128 -11.10 -2.39 -8.68
C ASP A 128 -10.25 -1.25 -9.26
N GLY A 129 -9.09 -0.98 -8.65
CA GLY A 129 -8.20 0.11 -9.03
C GLY A 129 -8.66 1.50 -8.58
N LEU A 130 -9.65 1.57 -7.67
CA LEU A 130 -10.04 2.83 -7.05
C LEU A 130 -8.98 3.23 -6.02
N GLN A 131 -8.63 4.50 -6.02
CA GLN A 131 -7.57 5.06 -5.19
C GLN A 131 -8.09 6.15 -4.27
N ARG A 132 -7.52 6.18 -3.06
CA ARG A 132 -7.69 7.28 -2.10
C ARG A 132 -6.40 7.48 -1.30
N SER A 133 -6.19 8.66 -0.75
CA SER A 133 -5.05 8.93 0.13
C SER A 133 -5.29 8.49 1.58
N ALA A 134 -4.20 8.17 2.25
CA ALA A 134 -4.18 7.98 3.70
C ALA A 134 -2.84 8.47 4.27
N THR A 135 -2.88 9.00 5.49
CA THR A 135 -1.70 9.46 6.21
C THR A 135 -1.06 8.31 6.98
N ILE A 136 0.25 8.18 6.94
CA ILE A 136 1.00 7.25 7.80
C ILE A 136 0.94 7.75 9.24
N GLY A 137 0.31 6.97 10.12
CA GLY A 137 0.28 7.23 11.55
C GLY A 137 1.50 6.68 12.28
N ARG A 138 2.03 5.52 11.82
CA ARG A 138 3.16 4.85 12.43
C ARG A 138 3.85 3.91 11.44
N LEU A 139 5.16 3.79 11.56
CA LEU A 139 5.96 2.73 10.93
C LEU A 139 6.46 1.78 12.02
N LYS A 140 6.24 0.49 11.84
CA LYS A 140 6.76 -0.57 12.71
C LYS A 140 7.77 -1.40 11.94
N ILE A 141 9.03 -1.39 12.39
CA ILE A 141 10.14 -2.08 11.73
C ILE A 141 10.61 -3.23 12.62
N GLU A 142 10.67 -4.43 12.06
CA GLU A 142 11.09 -5.64 12.77
C GLU A 142 11.83 -6.58 11.82
N VAL A 143 12.83 -7.27 12.34
CA VAL A 143 13.53 -8.33 11.59
C VAL A 143 12.65 -9.58 11.53
N ARG A 144 12.39 -10.06 10.31
CA ARG A 144 11.46 -11.18 10.03
C ARG A 144 11.99 -12.09 8.91
N PRO A 145 11.59 -13.38 8.90
CA PRO A 145 11.80 -14.24 7.75
C PRO A 145 10.94 -13.77 6.57
N MET A 146 11.55 -13.78 5.39
CA MET A 146 10.94 -13.29 4.16
C MET A 146 10.83 -14.41 3.13
N ILE A 147 9.89 -14.26 2.21
CA ILE A 147 9.88 -14.96 0.93
C ILE A 147 10.04 -13.95 -0.19
N LEU A 148 10.72 -14.35 -1.26
CA LEU A 148 10.83 -13.60 -2.50
C LEU A 148 9.82 -14.18 -3.49
N ILE A 149 8.89 -13.37 -3.93
CA ILE A 149 7.99 -13.71 -5.04
C ILE A 149 8.44 -12.98 -6.30
N ARG A 150 8.37 -13.67 -7.44
CA ARG A 150 8.61 -13.10 -8.77
C ARG A 150 7.40 -13.32 -9.64
N TRP A 151 7.15 -12.38 -10.54
CA TRP A 151 6.02 -12.45 -11.47
C TRP A 151 6.37 -11.86 -12.82
N ILE A 152 5.50 -12.11 -13.78
CA ILE A 152 5.43 -11.41 -15.06
C ILE A 152 4.02 -10.81 -15.24
N ASP A 153 3.96 -9.68 -15.91
CA ASP A 153 2.68 -9.08 -16.33
C ASP A 153 2.23 -9.63 -17.70
N GLU A 154 1.12 -9.11 -18.22
CA GLU A 154 0.57 -9.46 -19.54
C GLU A 154 1.48 -9.10 -20.71
N ASN A 155 2.54 -8.31 -20.49
CA ASN A 155 3.53 -7.91 -21.48
C ASN A 155 4.90 -8.55 -21.23
N ASP A 156 4.95 -9.65 -20.47
CA ASP A 156 6.17 -10.34 -20.05
C ASP A 156 7.16 -9.47 -19.24
N LYS A 157 6.70 -8.38 -18.67
CA LYS A 157 7.53 -7.55 -17.80
C LYS A 157 7.69 -8.20 -16.44
N GLU A 158 8.93 -8.43 -16.06
CA GLU A 158 9.28 -9.03 -14.78
C GLU A 158 9.12 -8.05 -13.61
N GLY A 159 8.74 -8.59 -12.47
CA GLY A 159 8.72 -7.91 -11.20
C GLY A 159 9.02 -8.86 -10.04
N SER A 160 9.38 -8.29 -8.90
CA SER A 160 9.66 -9.07 -7.70
C SER A 160 9.33 -8.28 -6.44
N MET A 161 9.12 -9.01 -5.34
CA MET A 161 8.89 -8.43 -4.03
C MET A 161 9.28 -9.41 -2.93
N PHE A 162 9.95 -8.90 -1.90
CA PHE A 162 10.10 -9.63 -0.65
C PHE A 162 8.92 -9.32 0.27
N LEU A 163 8.30 -10.35 0.82
CA LEU A 163 7.21 -10.23 1.77
C LEU A 163 7.49 -11.08 3.00
N GLN A 164 7.02 -10.66 4.17
CA GLN A 164 7.19 -11.46 5.39
C GLN A 164 6.48 -12.81 5.22
N GLN A 165 7.16 -13.89 5.56
CA GLN A 165 6.58 -15.24 5.57
C GLN A 165 5.59 -15.39 6.74
N ALA A 166 4.37 -14.93 6.54
CA ALA A 166 3.29 -15.00 7.53
C ALA A 166 1.93 -15.11 6.85
N GLU A 167 0.99 -15.84 7.46
CA GLU A 167 -0.36 -16.06 6.93
C GLU A 167 -1.19 -14.78 6.79
N THR A 168 -0.91 -13.78 7.64
CA THR A 168 -1.61 -12.50 7.64
C THR A 168 -1.17 -11.58 6.50
N VAL A 169 -0.04 -11.88 5.84
CA VAL A 169 0.41 -11.17 4.65
C VAL A 169 -0.30 -11.74 3.44
N ARG A 170 -1.06 -10.91 2.77
CA ARG A 170 -1.91 -11.31 1.65
C ARG A 170 -1.70 -10.40 0.44
N VAL A 171 -1.85 -10.99 -0.73
CA VAL A 171 -2.02 -10.29 -2.01
C VAL A 171 -3.43 -10.56 -2.53
N ILE A 172 -3.87 -9.82 -3.54
CA ILE A 172 -5.20 -10.04 -4.12
C ILE A 172 -5.07 -10.98 -5.32
N GLY A 173 -5.81 -12.09 -5.28
CA GLY A 173 -5.90 -13.06 -6.36
C GLY A 173 -6.81 -12.61 -7.52
N GLU A 174 -6.90 -13.43 -8.58
CA GLU A 174 -7.73 -13.13 -9.76
C GLU A 174 -9.23 -13.10 -9.44
N ASP A 175 -9.64 -13.86 -8.41
CA ASP A 175 -11.01 -13.88 -7.88
C ASP A 175 -11.33 -12.64 -7.01
N LYS A 176 -10.42 -11.66 -6.96
CA LYS A 176 -10.47 -10.45 -6.12
C LYS A 176 -10.48 -10.74 -4.62
N ARG A 177 -10.08 -11.93 -4.21
CA ARG A 177 -9.99 -12.31 -2.79
C ARG A 177 -8.56 -12.19 -2.28
N PRO A 178 -8.39 -11.81 -1.00
CA PRO A 178 -7.10 -11.84 -0.35
C PRO A 178 -6.58 -13.28 -0.22
N LYS A 179 -5.42 -13.57 -0.80
CA LYS A 179 -4.73 -14.85 -0.75
C LYS A 179 -3.45 -14.72 0.07
N SER A 180 -3.27 -15.59 1.07
CA SER A 180 -2.05 -15.59 1.88
C SER A 180 -0.82 -15.89 1.01
N ILE A 181 0.27 -15.20 1.27
CA ILE A 181 1.54 -15.46 0.57
C ILE A 181 2.10 -16.85 0.87
N THR A 182 1.72 -17.44 2.01
CA THR A 182 2.11 -18.81 2.38
C THR A 182 1.35 -19.87 1.59
N GLU A 183 0.27 -19.49 0.92
CA GLU A 183 -0.57 -20.36 0.07
C GLU A 183 -0.31 -20.14 -1.42
N LEU A 184 0.48 -19.12 -1.78
CA LEU A 184 0.82 -18.83 -3.17
C LEU A 184 1.62 -19.97 -3.80
N LYS A 185 1.39 -20.19 -5.09
CA LYS A 185 2.09 -21.18 -5.91
C LYS A 185 2.53 -20.55 -7.23
N LYS A 186 3.56 -21.11 -7.83
CA LYS A 186 3.93 -20.79 -9.22
C LYS A 186 2.73 -21.03 -10.13
N GLY A 187 2.43 -20.06 -11.00
CA GLY A 187 1.29 -20.06 -11.90
C GLY A 187 0.04 -19.36 -11.34
N ASP A 188 0.02 -19.00 -10.04
CA ASP A 188 -1.08 -18.20 -9.50
C ASP A 188 -1.10 -16.81 -10.15
N SER A 189 -2.31 -16.30 -10.37
CA SER A 189 -2.53 -14.93 -10.85
C SER A 189 -2.87 -14.01 -9.67
N ILE A 190 -2.19 -12.88 -9.59
CA ILE A 190 -2.38 -11.86 -8.55
C ILE A 190 -2.56 -10.48 -9.18
N LEU A 191 -3.27 -9.60 -8.50
CA LEU A 191 -3.44 -8.22 -8.94
C LEU A 191 -2.17 -7.40 -8.71
N GLY A 192 -1.82 -6.62 -9.73
CA GLY A 192 -0.69 -5.73 -9.70
C GLY A 192 -0.82 -4.58 -10.69
N TRP A 193 0.24 -3.83 -10.84
CA TRP A 193 0.34 -2.71 -11.75
C TRP A 193 1.74 -2.61 -12.33
N CYS A 194 1.81 -2.40 -13.64
CA CYS A 194 3.05 -2.10 -14.35
C CYS A 194 2.97 -0.75 -15.04
N GLN A 195 4.01 0.03 -14.86
CA GLN A 195 4.16 1.30 -15.54
C GLN A 195 4.89 1.14 -16.88
N LYS A 196 4.45 1.89 -17.88
CA LYS A 196 5.23 2.07 -19.11
C LYS A 196 6.27 3.17 -18.86
N GLY A 197 7.56 2.82 -18.82
CA GLY A 197 8.66 3.74 -18.54
C GLY A 197 9.33 3.50 -17.18
N ALA A 198 10.36 4.29 -16.88
CA ALA A 198 11.12 4.26 -15.64
C ALA A 198 10.82 5.49 -14.77
N ARG A 199 11.25 5.46 -13.50
CA ARG A 199 11.16 6.61 -12.58
C ARG A 199 12.56 7.06 -12.16
N HIS A 200 12.73 8.36 -11.99
CA HIS A 200 13.94 8.96 -11.43
C HIS A 200 13.54 9.91 -10.30
N ILE A 201 14.12 9.73 -9.10
CA ILE A 201 13.79 10.50 -7.91
C ILE A 201 12.26 10.50 -7.65
N GLY A 202 11.62 9.32 -7.81
CA GLY A 202 10.19 9.16 -7.61
C GLY A 202 9.28 9.68 -8.74
N ALA A 203 9.81 10.40 -9.73
CA ALA A 203 9.05 10.94 -10.87
C ALA A 203 9.20 10.08 -12.12
N GLU A 204 8.16 10.04 -12.96
CA GLU A 204 8.14 9.28 -14.22
C GLU A 204 9.10 9.88 -15.24
N ILE A 205 9.92 9.02 -15.88
CA ILE A 205 10.82 9.40 -16.97
C ILE A 205 10.75 8.40 -18.11
N SER A 206 11.04 8.84 -19.35
CA SER A 206 11.20 7.98 -20.51
C SER A 206 12.66 7.48 -20.59
N SER A 207 13.00 6.45 -19.83
CA SER A 207 14.32 5.79 -19.91
C SER A 207 14.19 4.29 -19.71
N ASN A 208 15.14 3.54 -20.28
CA ASN A 208 15.23 2.09 -20.10
C ASN A 208 16.08 1.80 -18.86
N VAL A 209 15.42 1.55 -17.72
CA VAL A 209 16.06 1.07 -16.48
C VAL A 209 15.69 -0.40 -16.31
N SER A 210 16.68 -1.26 -16.04
CA SER A 210 16.49 -2.65 -15.67
C SER A 210 16.86 -2.82 -14.20
N GLU A 211 15.87 -3.15 -13.37
CA GLU A 211 16.04 -3.52 -11.95
C GLU A 211 15.78 -5.02 -11.85
N ARG A 212 16.71 -5.77 -11.21
CA ARG A 212 16.65 -7.23 -11.11
C ARG A 212 16.79 -7.69 -9.66
#